data_fd40739f8a0ac23c2af337815bdd055e
#
_entry.id   fd40739f8a0ac23c2af337815bdd055e
#
_cell.length_a   1.000
_cell.length_b   1.000
_cell.length_c   1.000
_cell.angle_alpha   90.00
_cell.angle_beta   90.00
_cell.angle_gamma   90.00
#
_symmetry.space_group_name_H-M   'P 1'
#
loop_
_entity.id
_entity.type
_entity.pdbx_description
1 polymer ?
#
loop_
_entity_poly.entity_id
_entity_poly.type
_entity_poly.pdbx_seq_one_letter_code
_entity_poly.pdbx_strand_id
1 'polypeptide(L)'
;MLVISSFVMSVSPASADSYTVKMGTDQGLLKFDPANITIKPGDTVKFVNNKLAPHNAVFDDKGVPTGDKALATKLTHTKLLYSPGESYEATFPADTPPGTYTYYCQPHRGAGMVGKITVAG
;
A
#
# COMPACT_ATOMS: atom_id res chain seq x y z
N MET A 1 41.70 -25.58 14.93
CA MET A 1 40.59 -25.72 14.37
C MET A 1 39.76 -24.57 14.48
N LEU A 2 39.23 -24.03 13.46
CA LEU A 2 38.69 -22.93 13.52
C LEU A 2 37.32 -22.90 13.21
N VAL A 3 36.59 -22.45 13.89
CA VAL A 3 35.36 -22.40 13.66
C VAL A 3 34.99 -21.13 13.23
N ILE A 4 34.80 -20.96 12.12
CA ILE A 4 34.36 -19.92 11.65
C ILE A 4 33.01 -19.89 11.83
N SER A 5 32.58 -19.36 12.77
CA SER A 5 31.36 -19.10 12.82
C SER A 5 31.04 -18.26 11.77
N SER A 6 30.62 -18.82 10.75
CA SER A 6 30.12 -18.17 9.80
C SER A 6 29.03 -17.44 10.31
N PHE A 7 29.13 -16.37 10.56
CA PHE A 7 28.47 -15.62 10.97
C PHE A 7 27.71 -15.02 9.99
N VAL A 8 26.82 -15.59 9.69
CA VAL A 8 25.98 -15.08 8.86
C VAL A 8 25.31 -14.04 9.53
N MET A 9 25.72 -12.98 9.32
CA MET A 9 25.07 -12.01 9.56
C MET A 9 23.92 -12.01 8.80
N SER A 10 23.04 -12.65 9.15
CA SER A 10 21.84 -12.45 8.65
C SER A 10 21.51 -11.07 8.96
N VAL A 11 21.76 -10.29 8.06
CA VAL A 11 21.20 -9.10 8.07
C VAL A 11 19.80 -9.38 7.82
N SER A 12 19.11 -9.68 8.73
CA SER A 12 17.77 -9.64 8.70
C SER A 12 17.44 -8.29 8.18
N PRO A 13 16.88 -8.15 7.04
CA PRO A 13 16.33 -6.91 6.61
C PRO A 13 15.47 -6.47 7.76
N ALA A 14 15.60 -5.26 8.18
CA ALA A 14 14.72 -4.67 9.12
C ALA A 14 13.37 -5.23 8.76
N SER A 15 12.77 -5.99 9.64
CA SER A 15 11.60 -6.73 9.32
C SER A 15 10.60 -5.81 8.69
N ALA A 16 10.14 -6.17 7.55
CA ALA A 16 9.11 -5.44 6.86
C ALA A 16 7.84 -5.49 7.70
N ASP A 17 7.19 -4.37 7.80
CA ASP A 17 5.94 -4.27 8.51
C ASP A 17 4.76 -4.37 7.55
N SER A 18 3.62 -4.73 8.08
CA SER A 18 2.37 -4.75 7.34
C SER A 18 1.39 -3.77 7.96
N TYR A 19 0.68 -3.07 7.11
CA TYR A 19 -0.32 -2.09 7.52
C TYR A 19 -1.64 -2.43 6.87
N THR A 20 -2.73 -2.20 7.54
CA THR A 20 -4.06 -2.46 6.99
C THR A 20 -4.80 -1.16 6.75
N VAL A 21 -5.35 -1.01 5.55
CA VAL A 21 -6.18 0.12 5.18
C VAL A 21 -7.56 -0.43 4.83
N LYS A 22 -8.60 0.05 5.51
CA LYS A 22 -9.96 -0.35 5.19
C LYS A 22 -10.47 0.48 4.02
N MET A 23 -11.12 -0.16 3.10
CA MET A 23 -11.76 0.52 1.97
C MET A 23 -13.23 0.69 2.32
N GLY A 24 -13.63 1.90 2.65
CA GLY A 24 -14.90 2.21 3.29
C GLY A 24 -14.73 2.15 4.81
N THR A 25 -15.15 3.19 5.51
CA THR A 25 -14.98 3.23 6.96
C THR A 25 -16.06 2.41 7.66
N ASP A 26 -15.82 2.08 8.92
CA ASP A 26 -16.82 1.35 9.72
C ASP A 26 -18.11 2.14 9.85
N GLN A 27 -18.05 3.48 9.78
CA GLN A 27 -19.20 4.34 9.84
C GLN A 27 -19.95 4.46 8.52
N GLY A 28 -19.46 3.82 7.46
CA GLY A 28 -20.11 3.89 6.16
C GLY A 28 -19.75 5.10 5.31
N LEU A 29 -18.54 5.61 5.46
CA LEU A 29 -18.07 6.72 4.62
C LEU A 29 -17.20 6.18 3.48
N LEU A 30 -17.27 6.84 2.33
CA LEU A 30 -16.46 6.47 1.17
C LEU A 30 -15.06 7.04 1.32
N LYS A 31 -14.30 6.44 2.19
CA LYS A 31 -12.94 6.85 2.51
C LYS A 31 -12.07 5.64 2.77
N PHE A 32 -10.77 5.78 2.53
CA PHE A 32 -9.79 4.83 3.03
C PHE A 32 -9.53 5.14 4.50
N ASP A 33 -9.39 4.11 5.32
CA ASP A 33 -9.20 4.30 6.74
C ASP A 33 -8.08 3.38 7.27
N PRO A 34 -6.96 3.93 7.68
CA PRO A 34 -6.61 5.34 7.70
C PRO A 34 -6.33 5.88 6.30
N ALA A 35 -6.61 7.15 6.08
CA ALA A 35 -6.39 7.77 4.77
C ALA A 35 -4.92 8.11 4.52
N ASN A 36 -4.14 8.29 5.58
CA ASN A 36 -2.74 8.62 5.48
C ASN A 36 -1.94 7.70 6.38
N ILE A 37 -0.90 7.07 5.83
CA ILE A 37 0.02 6.23 6.61
C ILE A 37 1.45 6.51 6.19
N THR A 38 2.38 6.20 7.06
CA THR A 38 3.81 6.30 6.76
C THR A 38 4.40 4.91 6.89
N ILE A 39 5.15 4.50 5.87
CA ILE A 39 5.77 3.18 5.82
C ILE A 39 7.26 3.31 5.46
N LYS A 40 7.96 2.21 5.46
CA LYS A 40 9.35 2.14 5.03
C LYS A 40 9.40 1.34 3.74
N PRO A 41 10.41 1.53 2.89
CA PRO A 41 10.60 0.66 1.73
C PRO A 41 10.64 -0.80 2.16
N GLY A 42 9.98 -1.65 1.42
CA GLY A 42 9.89 -3.07 1.75
C GLY A 42 8.62 -3.44 2.51
N ASP A 43 7.91 -2.46 3.05
CA ASP A 43 6.68 -2.73 3.80
C ASP A 43 5.51 -3.06 2.87
N THR A 44 4.51 -3.69 3.42
CA THR A 44 3.31 -4.11 2.68
C THR A 44 2.08 -3.40 3.23
N VAL A 45 1.21 -2.98 2.35
CA VAL A 45 -0.09 -2.41 2.72
C VAL A 45 -1.19 -3.35 2.25
N LYS A 46 -2.02 -3.78 3.18
CA LYS A 46 -3.15 -4.65 2.88
C LYS A 46 -4.39 -3.80 2.80
N PHE A 47 -5.04 -3.82 1.65
CA PHE A 47 -6.29 -3.08 1.44
C PHE A 47 -7.45 -4.06 1.63
N VAL A 48 -8.32 -3.79 2.58
CA VAL A 48 -9.42 -4.69 2.93
C VAL A 48 -10.75 -4.05 2.57
N ASN A 49 -11.55 -4.77 1.77
CA ASN A 49 -12.88 -4.29 1.43
C ASN A 49 -13.75 -4.33 2.68
N ASN A 50 -14.32 -3.21 3.05
CA ASN A 50 -15.07 -3.10 4.30
C ASN A 50 -16.53 -2.69 4.04
N LYS A 51 -16.81 -1.43 3.82
CA LYS A 51 -18.17 -0.94 3.63
C LYS A 51 -18.33 -0.25 2.28
N LEU A 52 -19.54 -0.25 1.76
CA LEU A 52 -19.89 0.49 0.55
C LEU A 52 -19.14 0.06 -0.71
N ALA A 53 -18.93 -1.24 -0.85
CA ALA A 53 -18.32 -1.81 -2.06
C ALA A 53 -19.05 -1.38 -3.33
N PRO A 54 -18.40 -1.43 -4.50
CA PRO A 54 -17.10 -2.04 -4.73
C PRO A 54 -15.95 -1.04 -4.55
N HIS A 55 -14.77 -1.57 -4.27
CA HIS A 55 -13.58 -0.76 -4.08
C HIS A 55 -12.37 -1.36 -4.79
N ASN A 56 -11.45 -0.49 -5.13
CA ASN A 56 -10.12 -0.88 -5.57
C ASN A 56 -9.14 0.21 -5.11
N ALA A 57 -7.87 0.05 -5.40
CA ALA A 57 -6.88 1.07 -5.07
C ALA A 57 -5.93 1.21 -6.26
N VAL A 58 -5.92 2.38 -6.84
CA VAL A 58 -5.18 2.65 -8.07
C VAL A 58 -4.19 3.77 -7.82
N PHE A 59 -2.92 3.51 -8.11
CA PHE A 59 -1.87 4.50 -8.09
C PHE A 59 -1.64 4.89 -9.54
N ASP A 60 -1.79 6.13 -9.91
CA ASP A 60 -1.44 6.52 -11.26
C ASP A 60 -0.04 7.12 -11.26
N ASP A 61 0.53 7.34 -12.44
CA ASP A 61 1.90 7.84 -12.54
C ASP A 61 2.06 9.22 -11.92
N LYS A 62 0.99 10.00 -11.84
CA LYS A 62 1.04 11.30 -11.22
C LYS A 62 1.03 11.19 -9.70
N GLY A 63 0.55 10.08 -9.17
CA GLY A 63 0.53 9.84 -7.74
C GLY A 63 1.82 9.24 -7.20
N VAL A 64 2.80 8.99 -8.06
CA VAL A 64 4.09 8.41 -7.66
C VAL A 64 5.14 9.50 -7.72
N PRO A 65 5.94 9.71 -6.67
CA PRO A 65 6.89 10.83 -6.62
C PRO A 65 7.81 10.96 -7.82
N THR A 66 8.23 9.85 -8.40
CA THR A 66 9.13 9.86 -9.54
C THR A 66 8.41 9.83 -10.89
N GLY A 67 7.09 9.68 -10.89
CA GLY A 67 6.33 9.51 -12.11
C GLY A 67 6.53 8.15 -12.77
N ASP A 68 7.06 7.16 -12.04
CA ASP A 68 7.38 5.85 -12.59
C ASP A 68 6.11 5.03 -12.81
N LYS A 69 5.75 4.84 -14.07
CA LYS A 69 4.53 4.10 -14.41
C LYS A 69 4.63 2.64 -14.04
N ALA A 70 5.80 2.04 -14.12
CA ALA A 70 5.96 0.63 -13.80
C ALA A 70 5.72 0.41 -12.31
N LEU A 71 6.19 1.31 -11.47
CA LEU A 71 5.96 1.23 -10.03
C LEU A 71 4.47 1.46 -9.71
N ALA A 72 3.85 2.44 -10.35
CA ALA A 72 2.42 2.68 -10.17
C ALA A 72 1.61 1.44 -10.53
N THR A 73 1.93 0.80 -11.64
CA THR A 73 1.25 -0.41 -12.07
C THR A 73 1.46 -1.55 -11.08
N LYS A 74 2.67 -1.66 -10.55
CA LYS A 74 2.97 -2.74 -9.61
C LYS A 74 2.18 -2.59 -8.32
N LEU A 75 1.93 -1.37 -7.87
CA LEU A 75 1.21 -1.12 -6.62
C LEU A 75 -0.31 -1.14 -6.80
N THR A 76 -0.77 -1.01 -8.04
CA THR A 76 -2.18 -0.86 -8.33
C THR A 76 -2.92 -2.20 -8.36
N HIS A 77 -4.14 -2.19 -7.83
CA HIS A 77 -5.05 -3.31 -7.97
C HIS A 77 -6.34 -2.77 -8.59
N THR A 78 -6.54 -3.06 -9.87
CA THR A 78 -7.69 -2.53 -10.59
C THR A 78 -8.94 -3.39 -10.43
N LYS A 79 -8.80 -4.65 -10.05
CA LYS A 79 -9.96 -5.51 -9.88
C LYS A 79 -10.80 -4.99 -8.75
N LEU A 80 -12.08 -4.82 -8.97
CA LEU A 80 -12.99 -4.36 -7.94
C LEU A 80 -13.29 -5.49 -6.96
N LEU A 81 -13.26 -5.17 -5.68
CA LEU A 81 -13.62 -6.09 -4.62
C LEU A 81 -15.04 -5.78 -4.18
N TYR A 82 -15.87 -6.81 -4.11
CA TYR A 82 -17.28 -6.65 -3.80
C TYR A 82 -17.67 -7.20 -2.43
N SER A 83 -17.03 -8.23 -1.96
CA SER A 83 -17.42 -8.88 -0.71
C SER A 83 -16.65 -8.34 0.48
N PRO A 84 -17.32 -8.09 1.61
CA PRO A 84 -16.61 -7.64 2.80
C PRO A 84 -15.53 -8.63 3.20
N GLY A 85 -14.38 -8.12 3.57
CA GLY A 85 -13.25 -8.95 3.97
C GLY A 85 -12.32 -9.38 2.86
N GLU A 86 -12.73 -9.24 1.59
CA GLU A 86 -11.81 -9.48 0.50
C GLU A 86 -10.70 -8.45 0.57
N SER A 87 -9.50 -8.83 0.22
CA SER A 87 -8.36 -7.93 0.33
C SER A 87 -7.33 -8.20 -0.75
N TYR A 88 -6.42 -7.24 -0.91
CA TYR A 88 -5.21 -7.49 -1.67
C TYR A 88 -4.06 -6.76 -1.01
N GLU A 89 -2.84 -7.15 -1.34
CA GLU A 89 -1.66 -6.54 -0.74
C GLU A 89 -0.82 -5.83 -1.79
N ALA A 90 -0.33 -4.66 -1.45
CA ALA A 90 0.63 -3.95 -2.25
C ALA A 90 1.94 -3.92 -1.47
N THR A 91 2.96 -4.62 -1.97
CA THR A 91 4.28 -4.61 -1.34
C THR A 91 5.14 -3.57 -2.03
N PHE A 92 5.62 -2.62 -1.24
CA PHE A 92 6.48 -1.58 -1.76
C PHE A 92 7.90 -2.15 -1.83
N PRO A 93 8.51 -2.18 -3.01
CA PRO A 93 9.85 -2.74 -3.14
C PRO A 93 10.86 -2.12 -2.18
N ALA A 94 11.90 -2.87 -1.86
CA ALA A 94 12.94 -2.39 -0.95
C ALA A 94 13.66 -1.14 -1.46
N ASP A 95 13.64 -0.92 -2.77
CA ASP A 95 14.26 0.25 -3.38
C ASP A 95 13.24 1.33 -3.72
N THR A 96 12.06 1.29 -3.12
CA THR A 96 11.03 2.30 -3.37
C THR A 96 11.55 3.68 -3.00
N PRO A 97 11.50 4.64 -3.92
CA PRO A 97 11.93 5.99 -3.61
C PRO A 97 11.08 6.63 -2.52
N PRO A 98 11.71 7.39 -1.61
CA PRO A 98 10.94 8.09 -0.57
C PRO A 98 10.02 9.13 -1.19
N GLY A 99 8.94 9.43 -0.52
CA GLY A 99 7.99 10.44 -0.95
C GLY A 99 6.56 10.05 -0.68
N THR A 100 5.65 10.83 -1.20
CA THR A 100 4.23 10.60 -1.01
C THR A 100 3.63 9.92 -2.23
N TYR A 101 2.99 8.79 -1.99
CA TYR A 101 2.33 8.01 -3.03
C TYR A 101 0.84 8.17 -2.84
N THR A 102 0.16 8.69 -3.84
CA THR A 102 -1.27 8.97 -3.79
C THR A 102 -2.03 7.91 -4.58
N TYR A 103 -3.13 7.45 -4.05
CA TYR A 103 -3.96 6.47 -4.70
C TYR A 103 -5.44 6.82 -4.52
N TYR A 104 -6.30 6.18 -5.29
CA TYR A 104 -7.73 6.44 -5.24
C TYR A 104 -8.52 5.19 -5.55
N CYS A 105 -9.78 5.20 -5.15
CA CYS A 105 -10.74 4.16 -5.51
C CYS A 105 -11.45 4.64 -6.77
N GLN A 106 -11.35 3.88 -7.86
CA GLN A 106 -11.92 4.32 -9.14
C GLN A 106 -13.41 4.65 -9.07
N PRO A 107 -14.27 3.77 -8.57
CA PRO A 107 -15.70 4.09 -8.56
C PRO A 107 -16.09 5.25 -7.65
N HIS A 108 -15.25 5.58 -6.67
CA HIS A 108 -15.61 6.60 -5.70
C HIS A 108 -14.67 7.79 -5.69
N ARG A 109 -13.84 7.92 -6.71
CA ARG A 109 -12.90 9.04 -6.81
C ARG A 109 -13.62 10.38 -6.76
N GLY A 110 -14.75 10.46 -7.45
CA GLY A 110 -15.55 11.69 -7.48
C GLY A 110 -16.10 12.07 -6.12
N ALA A 111 -16.22 11.13 -5.19
CA ALA A 111 -16.66 11.40 -3.83
C ALA A 111 -15.47 11.71 -2.91
N GLY A 112 -14.26 11.77 -3.45
CA GLY A 112 -13.08 12.10 -2.67
C GLY A 112 -12.40 10.89 -2.01
N MET A 113 -12.68 9.68 -2.48
CA MET A 113 -12.04 8.49 -1.90
C MET A 113 -10.62 8.35 -2.40
N VAL A 114 -9.72 9.03 -1.71
CA VAL A 114 -8.29 9.06 -2.04
C VAL A 114 -7.48 8.80 -0.76
N GLY A 115 -6.29 8.28 -0.92
CA GLY A 115 -5.40 8.03 0.20
C GLY A 115 -3.96 8.38 -0.13
N LYS A 116 -3.14 8.46 0.90
CA LYS A 116 -1.73 8.79 0.75
C LYS A 116 -0.89 7.87 1.59
N ILE A 117 0.19 7.38 1.00
CA ILE A 117 1.17 6.58 1.69
C ILE A 117 2.49 7.31 1.56
N THR A 118 3.06 7.70 2.70
CA THR A 118 4.36 8.34 2.71
C THR A 118 5.40 7.27 2.95
N VAL A 119 6.37 7.16 2.04
CA VAL A 119 7.48 6.23 2.19
C VAL A 119 8.63 7.03 2.79
N ALA A 120 9.08 6.62 3.97
CA ALA A 120 10.14 7.31 4.69
C ALA A 120 11.50 7.08 4.01
N GLY A 121 12.33 8.09 4.05
CA GLY A 121 13.67 8.00 3.48
C GLY A 121 14.69 7.37 4.42
#